data_7141c103202b5e90732c14309bbfb41f
#
_entry.id   7141c103202b5e90732c14309bbfb41f
#
_cell.length_a   1.000
_cell.length_b   1.000
_cell.length_c   1.000
_cell.angle_alpha   90.00
_cell.angle_beta   90.00
_cell.angle_gamma   90.00
#
_symmetry.space_group_name_H-M   'P 1'
#
loop_
_entity.id
_entity.type
_entity.pdbx_description
1 polymer ?
#
loop_
_entity_poly.entity_id
_entity_poly.type
_entity_poly.pdbx_seq_one_letter_code
_entity_poly.pdbx_strand_id
1 'polypeptide(L)'
;LRLVGSEMCIRDSIKDHPVMLNRAPTLHRLGIQAFEPVLVEGRAIKLHPLACTAFNADFDGDQMAVHVPLSAEAQAEARLLMLAANNLLKPSDGKPVTVPTQDMILGSYYLTMEKDGEPGEGKAFLSVDEATMAYNEGDIGLHSKIKIRMTKEINGEKVTKLVPTTLGKIIFNNPIPQDLGFIDRSNPENAFNLEVEFLVDKKGLGK
;
A
#
# COMPACT_ATOMS: atom_id res chain seq x y z
N LEU A 1 26.58 -9.51 -22.57
CA LEU A 1 26.65 -10.81 -21.88
C LEU A 1 27.33 -10.72 -20.50
N ARG A 2 28.25 -9.76 -20.29
CA ARG A 2 28.92 -9.56 -18.99
C ARG A 2 28.05 -8.82 -17.94
N LEU A 3 27.09 -8.01 -18.37
CA LEU A 3 26.20 -7.22 -17.50
C LEU A 3 25.15 -8.09 -16.80
N VAL A 4 24.59 -9.07 -17.50
CA VAL A 4 23.56 -9.97 -16.94
C VAL A 4 24.11 -10.82 -15.79
N GLY A 5 25.34 -11.32 -15.90
CA GLY A 5 26.00 -12.09 -14.83
C GLY A 5 26.32 -11.25 -13.59
N SER A 6 26.69 -9.96 -13.77
CA SER A 6 26.99 -9.06 -12.65
C SER A 6 25.73 -8.65 -11.90
N GLU A 7 24.60 -8.39 -12.58
CA GLU A 7 23.32 -8.10 -11.93
C GLU A 7 22.78 -9.27 -11.12
N MET A 8 22.89 -10.50 -11.62
CA MET A 8 22.51 -11.70 -10.86
C MET A 8 23.34 -11.83 -9.58
N CYS A 9 24.66 -11.68 -9.67
CA CYS A 9 25.54 -11.73 -8.50
C CYS A 9 25.24 -10.60 -7.49
N ILE A 10 24.92 -9.39 -7.96
CA ILE A 10 24.53 -8.28 -7.07
C ILE A 10 23.20 -8.61 -6.37
N ARG A 11 22.19 -9.08 -7.11
CA ARG A 11 20.90 -9.48 -6.53
C ARG A 11 21.03 -10.54 -5.45
N ASP A 12 21.88 -11.54 -5.69
CA ASP A 12 22.14 -12.59 -4.69
C ASP A 12 22.87 -12.03 -3.47
N SER A 13 23.80 -11.09 -3.66
CA SER A 13 24.56 -10.47 -2.57
C SER A 13 23.74 -9.54 -1.69
N ILE A 14 22.74 -8.85 -2.25
CA ILE A 14 21.85 -7.94 -1.48
C ILE A 14 20.67 -8.67 -0.85
N LYS A 15 20.38 -9.88 -1.29
CA LYS A 15 19.30 -10.68 -0.75
C LYS A 15 19.55 -10.94 0.73
N ASP A 16 18.53 -10.71 1.55
CA ASP A 16 18.58 -10.86 2.99
C ASP A 16 19.65 -9.99 3.70
N HIS A 17 20.14 -8.93 3.04
CA HIS A 17 21.11 -8.00 3.63
C HIS A 17 20.46 -6.62 3.84
N PRO A 18 19.99 -6.29 5.05
CA PRO A 18 19.32 -5.02 5.31
C PRO A 18 20.32 -3.86 5.20
N VAL A 19 19.84 -2.72 4.72
CA VAL A 19 20.57 -1.44 4.73
C VAL A 19 19.84 -0.44 5.61
N MET A 20 20.57 0.40 6.33
CA MET A 20 19.98 1.44 7.15
C MET A 20 20.05 2.77 6.44
N LEU A 21 18.94 3.50 6.42
CA LEU A 21 18.84 4.87 5.93
C LEU A 21 18.71 5.83 7.11
N ASN A 22 19.40 6.95 7.04
CA ASN A 22 19.33 8.02 8.01
C ASN A 22 19.20 9.37 7.30
N ARG A 23 18.25 10.19 7.71
CA ARG A 23 18.16 11.61 7.31
C ARG A 23 18.46 12.51 8.51
N ALA A 24 19.39 13.43 8.35
CA ALA A 24 19.66 14.47 9.33
C ALA A 24 18.63 15.62 9.19
N PRO A 25 18.18 16.23 10.32
CA PRO A 25 18.50 15.88 11.70
C PRO A 25 17.71 14.66 12.18
N THR A 26 18.36 13.78 12.94
CA THR A 26 17.71 12.59 13.56
C THR A 26 17.03 13.02 14.86
N LEU A 27 15.75 13.39 14.79
CA LEU A 27 14.99 13.93 15.92
C LEU A 27 14.43 12.83 16.84
N HIS A 28 14.23 11.64 16.31
CA HIS A 28 13.69 10.49 17.05
C HIS A 28 14.20 9.18 16.44
N ARG A 29 13.96 8.06 17.11
CA ARG A 29 14.50 6.74 16.72
C ARG A 29 14.10 6.30 15.30
N LEU A 30 12.96 6.74 14.78
CA LEU A 30 12.50 6.39 13.43
C LEU A 30 13.19 7.21 12.33
N GLY A 31 14.05 8.17 12.68
CA GLY A 31 14.94 8.86 11.74
C GLY A 31 16.10 7.99 11.23
N ILE A 32 16.23 6.78 11.79
CA ILE A 32 17.11 5.72 11.30
C ILE A 32 16.27 4.45 11.19
N GLN A 33 16.12 3.91 10.00
CA GLN A 33 15.36 2.68 9.77
C GLN A 33 16.11 1.77 8.81
N ALA A 34 15.92 0.46 8.97
CA ALA A 34 16.45 -0.54 8.07
C ALA A 34 15.41 -0.91 6.99
N PHE A 35 15.91 -1.20 5.81
CA PHE A 35 15.12 -1.61 4.64
C PHE A 35 15.80 -2.75 3.92
N GLU A 36 15.01 -3.58 3.26
CA GLU A 36 15.53 -4.55 2.30
C GLU A 36 15.77 -3.84 0.96
N PRO A 37 17.01 -3.84 0.44
CA PRO A 37 17.34 -3.11 -0.78
C PRO A 37 16.80 -3.82 -2.02
N VAL A 38 16.29 -3.05 -2.97
CA VAL A 38 15.89 -3.49 -4.30
C VAL A 38 16.66 -2.70 -5.35
N LEU A 39 17.22 -3.39 -6.33
CA LEU A 39 17.93 -2.73 -7.44
C LEU A 39 16.95 -1.99 -8.34
N VAL A 40 17.24 -0.71 -8.56
CA VAL A 40 16.50 0.15 -9.46
C VAL A 40 17.46 0.91 -10.36
N GLU A 41 17.00 1.28 -11.54
CA GLU A 41 17.75 2.15 -12.44
C GLU A 41 17.76 3.59 -11.92
N GLY A 42 18.87 4.31 -12.15
CA GLY A 42 19.05 5.68 -11.74
C GLY A 42 20.04 5.85 -10.60
N ARG A 43 20.24 7.11 -10.19
CA ARG A 43 21.22 7.51 -9.15
C ARG A 43 20.55 7.94 -7.83
N ALA A 44 19.24 7.97 -7.79
CA ALA A 44 18.46 8.39 -6.63
C ALA A 44 17.95 7.19 -5.84
N ILE A 45 17.89 7.33 -4.52
CA ILE A 45 17.22 6.39 -3.64
C ILE A 45 15.71 6.55 -3.82
N LYS A 46 15.01 5.45 -4.13
CA LYS A 46 13.56 5.42 -4.21
C LYS A 46 13.01 4.97 -2.85
N LEU A 47 12.70 5.93 -2.00
CA LEU A 47 12.12 5.67 -0.68
C LEU A 47 10.60 5.45 -0.80
N HIS A 48 10.08 4.48 -0.03
CA HIS A 48 8.63 4.27 0.03
C HIS A 48 7.92 5.52 0.61
N PRO A 49 6.88 6.04 -0.04
CA PRO A 49 6.23 7.30 0.38
C PRO A 49 5.72 7.30 1.82
N LEU A 50 5.21 6.17 2.33
CA LEU A 50 4.74 6.06 3.72
C LEU A 50 5.87 6.17 4.76
N ALA A 51 7.13 5.91 4.39
CA ALA A 51 8.28 6.08 5.28
C ALA A 51 8.75 7.55 5.36
N CYS A 52 8.36 8.40 4.41
CA CYS A 52 8.79 9.80 4.36
C CYS A 52 8.41 10.57 5.62
N THR A 53 7.23 10.30 6.19
CA THR A 53 6.75 10.96 7.42
C THR A 53 7.69 10.72 8.60
N ALA A 54 8.21 9.49 8.75
CA ALA A 54 9.12 9.14 9.84
C ALA A 54 10.48 9.86 9.72
N PHE A 55 10.98 10.04 8.50
CA PHE A 55 12.21 10.76 8.22
C PHE A 55 12.03 12.28 8.12
N ASN A 56 10.80 12.76 8.06
CA ASN A 56 10.46 14.12 7.66
C ASN A 56 11.16 14.48 6.34
N ALA A 57 11.10 13.55 5.37
CA ALA A 57 11.75 13.64 4.07
C ALA A 57 10.74 13.95 2.97
N ASP A 58 11.19 14.71 1.98
CA ASP A 58 10.47 14.94 0.73
C ASP A 58 11.37 14.61 -0.47
N PHE A 59 10.86 14.77 -1.67
CA PHE A 59 11.57 14.42 -2.90
C PHE A 59 12.06 15.65 -3.68
N ASP A 60 12.33 16.74 -2.98
CA ASP A 60 12.80 18.01 -3.56
C ASP A 60 14.33 18.12 -3.66
N GLY A 61 15.07 17.10 -3.26
CA GLY A 61 16.53 17.06 -3.26
C GLY A 61 17.15 16.68 -1.92
N ASP A 62 16.37 16.19 -0.98
CA ASP A 62 16.84 15.68 0.29
C ASP A 62 17.91 14.58 0.12
N GLN A 63 18.88 14.58 1.03
CA GLN A 63 19.94 13.59 1.08
C GLN A 63 19.79 12.68 2.30
N MET A 64 20.14 11.41 2.13
CA MET A 64 20.18 10.42 3.21
C MET A 64 21.53 9.72 3.27
N ALA A 65 21.98 9.43 4.48
CA ALA A 65 23.11 8.54 4.69
C ALA A 65 22.65 7.07 4.59
N VAL A 66 23.46 6.26 3.93
CA VAL A 66 23.26 4.82 3.82
C VAL A 66 24.32 4.10 4.64
N HIS A 67 23.89 3.24 5.56
CA HIS A 67 24.76 2.42 6.38
C HIS A 67 24.52 0.94 6.10
N VAL A 68 25.60 0.22 5.88
CA VAL A 68 25.56 -1.22 5.60
C VAL A 68 26.10 -1.97 6.81
N PRO A 69 25.28 -2.71 7.57
CA PRO A 69 25.75 -3.51 8.69
C PRO A 69 26.61 -4.68 8.18
N LEU A 70 27.83 -4.82 8.71
CA LEU A 70 28.80 -5.81 8.22
C LEU A 70 28.84 -7.08 9.09
N SER A 71 28.66 -6.95 10.41
CA SER A 71 28.68 -8.13 11.30
C SER A 71 27.31 -8.81 11.36
N ALA A 72 27.32 -10.10 11.67
CA ALA A 72 26.07 -10.87 11.80
C ALA A 72 25.16 -10.32 12.90
N GLU A 73 25.74 -9.84 13.99
CA GLU A 73 25.02 -9.22 15.11
C GLU A 73 24.36 -7.92 14.67
N ALA A 74 25.10 -7.05 13.96
CA ALA A 74 24.55 -5.78 13.45
C ALA A 74 23.43 -6.02 12.43
N GLN A 75 23.57 -7.03 11.57
CA GLN A 75 22.51 -7.42 10.63
C GLN A 75 21.26 -7.95 11.34
N ALA A 76 21.46 -8.75 12.41
CA ALA A 76 20.36 -9.25 13.23
C ALA A 76 19.62 -8.11 13.93
N GLU A 77 20.33 -7.15 14.52
CA GLU A 77 19.74 -5.96 15.15
C GLU A 77 18.98 -5.11 14.12
N ALA A 78 19.58 -4.86 12.96
CA ALA A 78 18.94 -4.10 11.87
C ALA A 78 17.63 -4.77 11.44
N ARG A 79 17.62 -6.09 11.31
CA ARG A 79 16.44 -6.86 10.87
C ARG A 79 15.36 -6.97 11.94
N LEU A 80 15.73 -7.24 13.19
CA LEU A 80 14.77 -7.49 14.26
C LEU A 80 14.22 -6.20 14.88
N LEU A 81 15.08 -5.19 15.09
CA LEU A 81 14.74 -3.99 15.83
C LEU A 81 14.49 -2.75 14.95
N MET A 82 15.19 -2.63 13.82
CA MET A 82 15.22 -1.40 13.04
C MET A 82 14.47 -1.48 11.70
N LEU A 83 14.02 -2.67 11.30
CA LEU A 83 13.30 -2.81 10.02
C LEU A 83 12.02 -1.95 10.03
N ALA A 84 11.80 -1.19 8.98
CA ALA A 84 10.66 -0.28 8.87
C ALA A 84 9.32 -1.01 9.01
N ALA A 85 9.21 -2.24 8.49
CA ALA A 85 8.03 -3.08 8.63
C ALA A 85 7.69 -3.47 10.07
N ASN A 86 8.69 -3.51 10.97
CA ASN A 86 8.51 -3.84 12.39
C ASN A 86 8.22 -2.60 13.26
N ASN A 87 8.39 -1.39 12.71
CA ASN A 87 8.25 -0.13 13.42
C ASN A 87 7.10 0.72 12.88
N LEU A 88 5.92 0.13 12.78
CA LEU A 88 4.73 0.79 12.24
C LEU A 88 4.04 1.73 13.23
N LEU A 89 4.34 1.60 14.54
CA LEU A 89 3.71 2.39 15.59
C LEU A 89 4.70 3.41 16.18
N LYS A 90 4.20 4.61 16.46
CA LYS A 90 4.96 5.63 17.18
C LYS A 90 5.16 5.22 18.64
N PRO A 91 6.39 5.30 19.17
CA PRO A 91 6.63 4.96 20.57
C PRO A 91 6.04 5.98 21.57
N SER A 92 5.69 7.17 21.11
CA SER A 92 5.16 8.26 21.96
C SER A 92 3.70 8.06 22.34
N ASP A 93 2.86 7.64 21.39
CA ASP A 93 1.41 7.59 21.53
C ASP A 93 0.77 6.28 21.03
N GLY A 94 1.59 5.36 20.49
CA GLY A 94 1.12 4.09 19.96
C GLY A 94 0.33 4.20 18.64
N LYS A 95 0.22 5.40 18.07
CA LYS A 95 -0.49 5.60 16.80
C LYS A 95 0.37 5.15 15.61
N PRO A 96 -0.27 4.77 14.47
CA PRO A 96 0.47 4.41 13.27
C PRO A 96 1.35 5.57 12.78
N VAL A 97 2.58 5.25 12.37
CA VAL A 97 3.49 6.21 11.69
C VAL A 97 3.15 6.29 10.20
N THR A 98 2.86 5.12 9.61
CA THR A 98 2.58 4.95 8.20
C THR A 98 1.11 5.25 7.91
N VAL A 99 0.78 6.53 7.81
CA VAL A 99 -0.56 6.99 7.46
C VAL A 99 -0.56 7.64 6.09
N PRO A 100 -1.66 7.55 5.32
CA PRO A 100 -1.77 8.27 4.06
C PRO A 100 -1.58 9.77 4.24
N THR A 101 -0.80 10.38 3.37
CA THR A 101 -0.60 11.84 3.29
C THR A 101 -1.70 12.49 2.45
N GLN A 102 -1.72 13.83 2.41
CA GLN A 102 -2.76 14.60 1.70
C GLN A 102 -2.96 14.16 0.25
N ASP A 103 -1.89 13.98 -0.51
CA ASP A 103 -1.96 13.56 -1.92
C ASP A 103 -2.49 12.13 -2.09
N MET A 104 -2.14 11.23 -1.16
CA MET A 104 -2.66 9.86 -1.15
C MET A 104 -4.15 9.84 -0.81
N ILE A 105 -4.59 10.71 0.10
CA ILE A 105 -6.02 10.86 0.45
C ILE A 105 -6.78 11.40 -0.75
N LEU A 106 -6.24 12.43 -1.42
CA LEU A 106 -6.84 13.00 -2.62
C LEU A 106 -6.93 11.96 -3.76
N GLY A 107 -5.85 11.20 -3.98
CA GLY A 107 -5.82 10.11 -4.96
C GLY A 107 -6.83 9.01 -4.65
N SER A 108 -6.95 8.60 -3.39
CA SER A 108 -7.94 7.61 -2.95
C SER A 108 -9.37 8.12 -3.11
N TYR A 109 -9.61 9.39 -2.80
CA TYR A 109 -10.90 10.04 -3.03
C TYR A 109 -11.26 10.04 -4.51
N TYR A 110 -10.35 10.51 -5.38
CA TYR A 110 -10.57 10.52 -6.82
C TYR A 110 -10.83 9.12 -7.36
N LEU A 111 -10.05 8.12 -6.94
CA LEU A 111 -10.20 6.73 -7.38
C LEU A 111 -11.57 6.16 -7.01
N THR A 112 -12.10 6.50 -5.84
CA THR A 112 -13.37 5.95 -5.32
C THR A 112 -14.60 6.80 -5.63
N MET A 113 -14.44 7.91 -6.36
CA MET A 113 -15.52 8.80 -6.74
C MET A 113 -16.46 8.12 -7.75
N GLU A 114 -17.75 8.45 -7.69
CA GLU A 114 -18.74 8.06 -8.67
C GLU A 114 -19.06 9.26 -9.58
N LYS A 115 -19.24 8.99 -10.87
CA LYS A 115 -19.63 10.01 -11.84
C LYS A 115 -20.73 9.48 -12.75
N ASP A 116 -21.79 10.26 -12.89
CA ASP A 116 -22.90 9.94 -13.75
C ASP A 116 -22.58 10.30 -15.22
N GLY A 117 -23.12 9.52 -16.14
CA GLY A 117 -22.97 9.78 -17.58
C GLY A 117 -21.63 9.36 -18.17
N GLU A 118 -20.82 8.57 -17.46
CA GLU A 118 -19.61 7.96 -18.04
C GLU A 118 -19.94 6.75 -18.93
N PRO A 119 -19.05 6.42 -19.89
CA PRO A 119 -19.24 5.26 -20.76
C PRO A 119 -19.48 3.97 -19.97
N GLY A 120 -20.43 3.15 -20.41
CA GLY A 120 -20.70 1.83 -19.85
C GLY A 120 -21.47 1.81 -18.53
N GLU A 121 -22.12 2.91 -18.15
CA GLU A 121 -22.98 2.95 -16.97
C GLU A 121 -24.05 1.85 -17.01
N GLY A 122 -24.23 1.14 -15.89
CA GLY A 122 -25.21 0.07 -15.75
C GLY A 122 -24.79 -1.30 -16.27
N LYS A 123 -23.62 -1.44 -16.92
CA LYS A 123 -23.09 -2.74 -17.37
C LYS A 123 -22.83 -3.64 -16.17
N ALA A 124 -23.02 -4.96 -16.36
CA ALA A 124 -22.78 -5.98 -15.35
C ALA A 124 -21.63 -6.90 -15.79
N PHE A 125 -20.73 -7.20 -14.87
CA PHE A 125 -19.54 -8.02 -15.08
C PHE A 125 -19.51 -9.22 -14.14
N LEU A 126 -18.96 -10.33 -14.62
CA LEU A 126 -18.84 -11.57 -13.84
C LEU A 126 -17.60 -11.59 -12.95
N SER A 127 -16.54 -10.84 -13.34
CA SER A 127 -15.28 -10.79 -12.60
C SER A 127 -14.64 -9.40 -12.66
N VAL A 128 -13.68 -9.17 -11.77
CA VAL A 128 -12.84 -7.96 -11.76
C VAL A 128 -12.00 -7.86 -13.03
N ASP A 129 -11.49 -9.00 -13.50
CA ASP A 129 -10.65 -9.05 -14.70
C ASP A 129 -11.43 -8.65 -15.95
N GLU A 130 -12.68 -9.12 -16.08
CA GLU A 130 -13.57 -8.73 -17.17
C GLU A 130 -13.85 -7.22 -17.17
N ALA A 131 -14.14 -6.64 -16.00
CA ALA A 131 -14.33 -5.21 -15.87
C ALA A 131 -13.05 -4.41 -16.20
N THR A 132 -11.87 -4.93 -15.81
CA THR A 132 -10.58 -4.31 -16.13
C THR A 132 -10.29 -4.36 -17.64
N MET A 133 -10.61 -5.45 -18.32
CA MET A 133 -10.49 -5.56 -19.77
C MET A 133 -11.39 -4.54 -20.45
N ALA A 134 -12.65 -4.44 -20.05
CA ALA A 134 -13.59 -3.47 -20.61
C ALA A 134 -13.13 -2.02 -20.41
N TYR A 135 -12.46 -1.72 -19.30
CA TYR A 135 -11.83 -0.42 -19.06
C TYR A 135 -10.66 -0.17 -20.02
N ASN A 136 -9.79 -1.14 -20.22
CA ASN A 136 -8.65 -1.03 -21.13
C ASN A 136 -9.09 -0.85 -22.60
N GLU A 137 -10.24 -1.41 -22.98
CA GLU A 137 -10.86 -1.24 -24.28
C GLU A 137 -11.61 0.09 -24.42
N GLY A 138 -11.80 0.83 -23.33
CA GLY A 138 -12.53 2.10 -23.30
C GLY A 138 -14.07 1.96 -23.25
N ASP A 139 -14.56 0.77 -23.00
CA ASP A 139 -15.98 0.43 -22.90
C ASP A 139 -16.66 0.92 -21.64
N ILE A 140 -15.86 1.13 -20.56
CA ILE A 140 -16.30 1.70 -19.29
C ILE A 140 -15.30 2.74 -18.79
N GLY A 141 -15.79 3.71 -18.03
CA GLY A 141 -14.94 4.67 -17.30
C GLY A 141 -14.52 4.15 -15.93
N LEU A 142 -13.51 4.79 -15.34
CA LEU A 142 -13.03 4.46 -13.98
C LEU A 142 -14.09 4.69 -12.91
N HIS A 143 -14.92 5.72 -13.11
CA HIS A 143 -15.95 6.19 -12.18
C HIS A 143 -17.37 5.77 -12.60
N SER A 144 -17.49 5.00 -13.69
CA SER A 144 -18.79 4.51 -14.20
C SER A 144 -19.47 3.62 -13.17
N LYS A 145 -20.75 3.81 -12.95
CA LYS A 145 -21.57 2.94 -12.09
C LYS A 145 -21.82 1.61 -12.80
N ILE A 146 -21.15 0.58 -12.38
CA ILE A 146 -21.25 -0.79 -12.92
C ILE A 146 -21.80 -1.74 -11.86
N LYS A 147 -22.15 -2.94 -12.27
CA LYS A 147 -22.52 -4.02 -11.36
C LYS A 147 -21.52 -5.16 -11.51
N ILE A 148 -20.97 -5.63 -10.39
CA ILE A 148 -20.03 -6.75 -10.39
C ILE A 148 -20.55 -7.88 -9.53
N ARG A 149 -20.31 -9.10 -9.98
CA ARG A 149 -20.61 -10.31 -9.21
C ARG A 149 -19.51 -10.51 -8.17
N MET A 150 -19.88 -10.36 -6.90
CA MET A 150 -19.00 -10.62 -5.76
C MET A 150 -19.49 -11.83 -4.98
N THR A 151 -18.56 -12.70 -4.58
CA THR A 151 -18.82 -13.80 -3.67
C THR A 151 -18.25 -13.46 -2.31
N LYS A 152 -19.10 -13.44 -1.29
CA LYS A 152 -18.71 -13.16 0.09
C LYS A 152 -19.06 -14.38 0.96
N GLU A 153 -18.17 -14.71 1.87
CA GLU A 153 -18.42 -15.74 2.85
C GLU A 153 -19.07 -15.09 4.10
N ILE A 154 -20.30 -15.47 4.39
CA ILE A 154 -21.07 -14.99 5.54
C ILE A 154 -21.45 -16.23 6.35
N ASN A 155 -20.98 -16.32 7.60
CA ASN A 155 -21.22 -17.43 8.51
C ASN A 155 -20.86 -18.82 7.94
N GLY A 156 -19.83 -18.91 7.09
CA GLY A 156 -19.39 -20.15 6.46
C GLY A 156 -20.14 -20.53 5.16
N GLU A 157 -21.11 -19.71 4.74
CA GLU A 157 -21.80 -19.89 3.46
C GLU A 157 -21.32 -18.87 2.43
N LYS A 158 -21.04 -19.33 1.21
CA LYS A 158 -20.66 -18.48 0.08
C LYS A 158 -21.90 -17.84 -0.55
N VAL A 159 -22.14 -16.58 -0.26
CA VAL A 159 -23.24 -15.83 -0.85
C VAL A 159 -22.68 -15.00 -2.01
N THR A 160 -23.25 -15.22 -3.20
CA THR A 160 -22.90 -14.50 -4.41
C THR A 160 -23.97 -13.46 -4.73
N LYS A 161 -23.61 -12.19 -4.82
CA LYS A 161 -24.52 -11.09 -5.16
C LYS A 161 -23.91 -10.20 -6.24
N LEU A 162 -24.78 -9.55 -7.01
CA LEU A 162 -24.41 -8.42 -7.87
C LEU A 162 -24.37 -7.15 -7.02
N VAL A 163 -23.20 -6.56 -6.91
CA VAL A 163 -22.97 -5.35 -6.09
C VAL A 163 -22.81 -4.16 -7.03
N PRO A 164 -23.61 -3.10 -6.88
CA PRO A 164 -23.39 -1.85 -7.59
C PRO A 164 -22.12 -1.18 -7.07
N THR A 165 -21.20 -0.82 -7.96
CA THR A 165 -19.91 -0.24 -7.59
C THR A 165 -19.27 0.46 -8.80
N THR A 166 -18.04 0.95 -8.67
CA THR A 166 -17.22 1.45 -9.77
C THR A 166 -15.94 0.65 -9.88
N LEU A 167 -15.28 0.66 -11.05
CA LEU A 167 -14.00 0.00 -11.21
C LEU A 167 -12.95 0.56 -10.25
N GLY A 168 -12.94 1.88 -10.03
CA GLY A 168 -12.03 2.53 -9.10
C GLY A 168 -12.17 2.03 -7.66
N LYS A 169 -13.41 1.81 -7.18
CA LYS A 169 -13.65 1.21 -5.84
C LYS A 169 -13.15 -0.22 -5.74
N ILE A 170 -13.26 -0.99 -6.82
CA ILE A 170 -12.75 -2.37 -6.88
C ILE A 170 -11.23 -2.36 -6.78
N ILE A 171 -10.54 -1.52 -7.55
CA ILE A 171 -9.09 -1.35 -7.51
C ILE A 171 -8.63 -0.94 -6.11
N PHE A 172 -9.34 0.00 -5.47
CA PHE A 172 -9.05 0.42 -4.11
C PHE A 172 -9.18 -0.70 -3.09
N ASN A 173 -10.19 -1.57 -3.23
CA ASN A 173 -10.44 -2.67 -2.31
C ASN A 173 -9.58 -3.90 -2.55
N ASN A 174 -8.96 -4.04 -3.72
CA ASN A 174 -8.17 -5.22 -4.08
C ASN A 174 -7.00 -5.52 -3.12
N PRO A 175 -6.17 -4.53 -2.70
CA PRO A 175 -5.10 -4.75 -1.73
C PRO A 175 -5.58 -4.89 -0.28
N ILE A 176 -6.84 -4.59 0.02
CA ILE A 176 -7.38 -4.65 1.38
C ILE A 176 -7.68 -6.11 1.74
N PRO A 177 -7.32 -6.56 2.95
CA PRO A 177 -7.66 -7.91 3.41
C PRO A 177 -9.16 -8.18 3.34
N GLN A 178 -9.54 -9.26 2.68
CA GLN A 178 -10.94 -9.58 2.35
C GLN A 178 -11.81 -9.89 3.59
N ASP A 179 -11.20 -10.22 4.71
CA ASP A 179 -11.87 -10.41 6.00
C ASP A 179 -12.46 -9.11 6.58
N LEU A 180 -12.00 -7.95 6.10
CA LEU A 180 -12.58 -6.64 6.43
C LEU A 180 -13.83 -6.31 5.61
N GLY A 181 -14.08 -7.07 4.53
CA GLY A 181 -15.17 -6.83 3.60
C GLY A 181 -14.88 -5.71 2.62
N PHE A 182 -15.84 -5.49 1.72
CA PHE A 182 -15.75 -4.42 0.72
C PHE A 182 -16.04 -3.06 1.35
N ILE A 183 -15.13 -2.12 1.19
CA ILE A 183 -15.25 -0.77 1.74
C ILE A 183 -15.89 0.14 0.68
N ASP A 184 -17.12 0.59 0.96
CA ASP A 184 -17.84 1.54 0.12
C ASP A 184 -18.63 2.55 0.97
N ARG A 185 -18.21 3.81 0.97
CA ARG A 185 -18.86 4.88 1.74
C ARG A 185 -20.17 5.38 1.10
N SER A 186 -20.30 5.27 -0.21
CA SER A 186 -21.48 5.76 -0.93
C SER A 186 -22.67 4.80 -0.84
N ASN A 187 -22.43 3.55 -0.43
CA ASN A 187 -23.46 2.53 -0.29
C ASN A 187 -23.44 1.95 1.12
N PRO A 188 -24.23 2.53 2.08
CA PRO A 188 -24.21 2.12 3.51
C PRO A 188 -24.54 0.64 3.75
N GLU A 189 -25.28 0.01 2.86
CA GLU A 189 -25.60 -1.43 2.93
C GLU A 189 -24.38 -2.32 2.60
N ASN A 190 -23.38 -1.78 1.89
CA ASN A 190 -22.13 -2.44 1.56
C ASN A 190 -20.95 -1.88 2.37
N ALA A 191 -21.15 -0.73 3.04
CA ALA A 191 -20.09 -0.02 3.73
C ALA A 191 -19.87 -0.60 5.12
N PHE A 192 -18.66 -1.07 5.36
CA PHE A 192 -18.11 -0.94 6.70
C PHE A 192 -17.69 0.52 6.86
N ASN A 193 -18.34 1.25 7.79
CA ASN A 193 -17.88 2.57 8.24
C ASN A 193 -16.56 2.42 8.98
N LEU A 194 -15.49 2.35 8.23
CA LEU A 194 -14.15 2.18 8.76
C LEU A 194 -13.40 3.50 8.60
N GLU A 195 -13.35 4.25 9.68
CA GLU A 195 -12.23 5.16 9.89
C GLU A 195 -10.95 4.33 9.97
N VAL A 196 -9.83 4.87 9.51
CA VAL A 196 -8.53 4.14 9.51
C VAL A 196 -8.16 3.67 10.93
N GLU A 197 -8.56 4.40 11.96
CA GLU A 197 -8.42 4.01 13.38
C GLU A 197 -9.13 2.70 13.72
N PHE A 198 -10.27 2.44 13.11
CA PHE A 198 -11.06 1.23 13.35
C PHE A 198 -10.45 -0.03 12.69
N LEU A 199 -9.72 0.14 11.59
CA LEU A 199 -8.99 -0.96 10.93
C LEU A 199 -7.85 -1.48 11.82
N VAL A 200 -7.17 -0.57 12.50
CA VAL A 200 -6.09 -0.91 13.43
C VAL A 200 -6.62 -1.64 14.65
N ASP A 201 -7.73 -1.19 15.23
CA ASP A 201 -8.35 -1.79 16.43
C ASP A 201 -8.94 -3.18 16.16
N LYS A 202 -9.61 -3.40 15.02
CA LYS A 202 -10.20 -4.72 14.70
C LYS A 202 -9.19 -5.82 14.48
N LYS A 203 -7.99 -5.52 13.99
CA LYS A 203 -6.93 -6.50 13.76
C LYS A 203 -6.02 -6.72 14.97
N GLY A 204 -6.28 -6.08 16.09
CA GLY A 204 -5.50 -6.27 17.31
C GLY A 204 -4.09 -5.67 17.25
N LEU A 205 -3.83 -4.78 16.31
CA LEU A 205 -2.59 -4.00 16.22
C LEU A 205 -2.53 -2.89 17.28
N GLY A 206 -3.59 -2.71 18.05
CA GLY A 206 -3.74 -1.76 19.15
C GLY A 206 -3.84 -2.41 20.54
N LYS A 207 -3.38 -3.67 20.70
CA LYS A 207 -3.25 -4.31 22.02
C LYS A 207 -1.81 -4.60 22.34
#